data_abe4f5df1c3bf67273d8fecec6eaab65
#
_entry.id   abe4f5df1c3bf67273d8fecec6eaab65
#
_cell.length_a   1.000
_cell.length_b   1.000
_cell.length_c   1.000
_cell.angle_alpha   90.00
_cell.angle_beta   90.00
_cell.angle_gamma   90.00
#
_symmetry.space_group_name_H-M   'P 1'
#
loop_
_entity.id
_entity.type
_entity.pdbx_description
1 polymer ?
#
loop_
_entity_poly.entity_id
_entity_poly.type
_entity_poly.pdbx_seq_one_letter_code
_entity_poly.pdbx_strand_id
1 'polypeptide(L)'
;MKLLSLFFLLFSGILFAESDLYDRAKAYYYGNGVEQNYNKAFKAFSHADKAGDLAAKTALGLMYIEGKGTDQNDKKGIDLIKQSAIQNHAKAQYYLGSMYYLGIGVKRDLKVAHQWIKKSAKQGYADAQYNLSQMYEKGDGVKKNPLLSNKWRLKAAQSGNSDEQYRLGAAYAHDKDYEQAYEWLKKSANQDHALAQYQLAVFFQNGHYIPKDAEEALNWYQKSFANGNEAPAYALANYYDAGKYTKLDYNKSHKLYQQSIKQGNLQAYLDIARHYELGQGVEVNLNKAYSFVIAAARKGNQAAWRKVADLYLQGRGVDLSVEKAKYWLKKLSNSGDIQASEKLKEL
;
A
#
# COMPACT_ATOMS: atom_id res chain seq x y z
N MET A 1 -43.10 -24.38 -34.07
CA MET A 1 -41.79 -23.69 -34.00
C MET A 1 -41.81 -22.30 -33.34
N LYS A 2 -42.92 -21.62 -33.13
CA LYS A 2 -42.96 -20.27 -32.53
C LYS A 2 -43.07 -20.27 -30.97
N LEU A 3 -43.44 -21.37 -30.31
CA LEU A 3 -43.53 -21.44 -28.85
C LEU A 3 -42.18 -21.72 -28.17
N LEU A 4 -41.22 -22.39 -28.82
CA LEU A 4 -39.90 -22.63 -28.26
C LEU A 4 -39.01 -21.39 -28.22
N SER A 5 -39.18 -20.45 -29.18
CA SER A 5 -38.42 -19.22 -29.22
C SER A 5 -38.85 -18.20 -28.16
N LEU A 6 -40.11 -18.23 -27.71
CA LEU A 6 -40.59 -17.38 -26.61
C LEU A 6 -40.07 -17.84 -25.22
N PHE A 7 -39.91 -19.16 -25.04
CA PHE A 7 -39.35 -19.70 -23.80
C PHE A 7 -37.87 -19.42 -23.64
N PHE A 8 -37.09 -19.41 -24.72
CA PHE A 8 -35.65 -19.06 -24.69
C PHE A 8 -35.42 -17.56 -24.47
N LEU A 9 -36.29 -16.68 -24.97
CA LEU A 9 -36.22 -15.23 -24.76
C LEU A 9 -36.61 -14.82 -23.33
N LEU A 10 -37.58 -15.54 -22.72
CA LEU A 10 -37.95 -15.31 -21.31
C LEU A 10 -36.87 -15.83 -20.34
N PHE A 11 -36.22 -16.94 -20.63
CA PHE A 11 -35.12 -17.47 -19.79
C PHE A 11 -33.85 -16.65 -19.92
N SER A 12 -33.50 -16.14 -21.12
CA SER A 12 -32.35 -15.25 -21.30
C SER A 12 -32.58 -13.85 -20.70
N GLY A 13 -33.81 -13.33 -20.76
CA GLY A 13 -34.16 -12.05 -20.13
C GLY A 13 -34.14 -12.10 -18.60
N ILE A 14 -34.50 -13.23 -18.01
CA ILE A 14 -34.44 -13.43 -16.54
C ILE A 14 -32.99 -13.59 -16.06
N LEU A 15 -32.14 -14.32 -16.78
CA LEU A 15 -30.71 -14.48 -16.48
C LEU A 15 -29.93 -13.16 -16.59
N PHE A 16 -30.24 -12.32 -17.59
CA PHE A 16 -29.65 -10.98 -17.69
C PHE A 16 -30.13 -10.02 -16.59
N ALA A 17 -31.36 -10.18 -16.08
CA ALA A 17 -31.88 -9.36 -14.99
C ALA A 17 -31.30 -9.74 -13.62
N GLU A 18 -30.92 -11.00 -13.38
CA GLU A 18 -30.38 -11.48 -12.10
C GLU A 18 -28.91 -11.07 -11.90
N SER A 19 -28.05 -11.16 -12.94
CA SER A 19 -26.67 -10.65 -12.89
C SER A 19 -26.63 -9.12 -12.71
N ASP A 20 -27.62 -8.40 -13.23
CA ASP A 20 -27.75 -6.95 -13.11
C ASP A 20 -28.09 -6.52 -11.67
N LEU A 21 -28.88 -7.32 -10.90
CA LEU A 21 -29.26 -6.99 -9.53
C LEU A 21 -28.08 -6.99 -8.55
N TYR A 22 -27.20 -7.99 -8.63
CA TYR A 22 -26.01 -8.05 -7.79
C TYR A 22 -24.99 -6.94 -8.10
N ASP A 23 -24.72 -6.71 -9.39
CA ASP A 23 -23.78 -5.66 -9.81
C ASP A 23 -24.31 -4.25 -9.52
N ARG A 24 -25.61 -4.04 -9.68
CA ARG A 24 -26.28 -2.80 -9.26
C ARG A 24 -26.21 -2.59 -7.75
N ALA A 25 -26.37 -3.65 -6.96
CA ALA A 25 -26.21 -3.58 -5.52
C ALA A 25 -24.79 -3.20 -5.12
N LYS A 26 -23.76 -3.76 -5.79
CA LYS A 26 -22.35 -3.39 -5.62
C LYS A 26 -22.11 -1.93 -6.01
N ALA A 27 -22.70 -1.46 -7.11
CA ALA A 27 -22.57 -0.07 -7.54
C ALA A 27 -23.04 0.90 -6.45
N TYR A 28 -24.21 0.66 -5.84
CA TYR A 28 -24.67 1.45 -4.70
C TYR A 28 -23.82 1.29 -3.44
N TYR A 29 -23.27 0.10 -3.20
CA TYR A 29 -22.45 -0.15 -2.01
C TYR A 29 -21.11 0.59 -2.06
N TYR A 30 -20.45 0.63 -3.22
CA TYR A 30 -19.14 1.25 -3.41
C TYR A 30 -19.19 2.67 -4.00
N GLY A 31 -20.33 3.10 -4.51
CA GLY A 31 -20.44 4.38 -5.23
C GLY A 31 -19.88 4.34 -6.66
N ASN A 32 -19.81 3.16 -7.28
CA ASN A 32 -19.24 2.98 -8.61
C ASN A 32 -20.25 3.41 -9.69
N GLY A 33 -20.00 4.59 -10.29
CA GLY A 33 -20.88 5.15 -11.33
C GLY A 33 -22.22 5.70 -10.81
N VAL A 34 -22.48 5.62 -9.50
CA VAL A 34 -23.65 6.15 -8.81
C VAL A 34 -23.25 6.67 -7.44
N GLU A 35 -24.08 7.54 -6.86
CA GLU A 35 -23.87 7.96 -5.46
C GLU A 35 -23.94 6.77 -4.50
N GLN A 36 -22.97 6.66 -3.57
CA GLN A 36 -22.96 5.60 -2.57
C GLN A 36 -24.22 5.66 -1.69
N ASN A 37 -24.92 4.55 -1.60
CA ASN A 37 -26.15 4.46 -0.83
C ASN A 37 -26.38 3.05 -0.27
N TYR A 38 -26.03 2.83 0.99
CA TYR A 38 -26.17 1.52 1.64
C TYR A 38 -27.60 1.04 1.73
N ASN A 39 -28.61 1.92 1.89
CA ASN A 39 -30.02 1.51 1.92
C ASN A 39 -30.48 0.97 0.57
N LYS A 40 -30.07 1.61 -0.55
CA LYS A 40 -30.35 1.09 -1.90
C LYS A 40 -29.57 -0.21 -2.16
N ALA A 41 -28.30 -0.30 -1.72
CA ALA A 41 -27.51 -1.51 -1.83
C ALA A 41 -28.17 -2.68 -1.09
N PHE A 42 -28.59 -2.47 0.15
CA PHE A 42 -29.27 -3.49 0.96
C PHE A 42 -30.55 -4.02 0.31
N LYS A 43 -31.41 -3.11 -0.22
CA LYS A 43 -32.62 -3.50 -0.95
C LYS A 43 -32.29 -4.33 -2.20
N ALA A 44 -31.30 -3.90 -2.99
CA ALA A 44 -30.91 -4.59 -4.21
C ALA A 44 -30.28 -5.97 -3.91
N PHE A 45 -29.39 -6.09 -2.89
CA PHE A 45 -28.88 -7.39 -2.44
C PHE A 45 -30.01 -8.29 -1.90
N SER A 46 -31.02 -7.72 -1.22
CA SER A 46 -32.17 -8.50 -0.73
C SER A 46 -33.01 -9.08 -1.86
N HIS A 47 -33.12 -8.36 -2.99
CA HIS A 47 -33.80 -8.90 -4.17
C HIS A 47 -32.97 -10.01 -4.84
N ALA A 48 -31.64 -9.83 -4.96
CA ALA A 48 -30.76 -10.83 -5.53
C ALA A 48 -30.71 -12.11 -4.64
N ASP A 49 -30.69 -11.99 -3.32
CA ASP A 49 -30.75 -13.15 -2.39
C ASP A 49 -32.07 -13.93 -2.54
N LYS A 50 -33.21 -13.23 -2.70
CA LYS A 50 -34.51 -13.89 -2.96
C LYS A 50 -34.52 -14.65 -4.30
N ALA A 51 -33.73 -14.21 -5.28
CA ALA A 51 -33.51 -14.91 -6.53
C ALA A 51 -32.50 -16.07 -6.43
N GLY A 52 -31.90 -16.29 -5.24
CA GLY A 52 -30.99 -17.41 -4.99
C GLY A 52 -29.50 -17.08 -5.09
N ASP A 53 -29.13 -15.79 -5.28
CA ASP A 53 -27.73 -15.37 -5.37
C ASP A 53 -27.01 -15.50 -4.01
N LEU A 54 -26.08 -16.45 -3.92
CA LEU A 54 -25.29 -16.72 -2.72
C LEU A 54 -24.28 -15.62 -2.40
N ALA A 55 -23.81 -14.88 -3.42
CA ALA A 55 -22.93 -13.74 -3.22
C ALA A 55 -23.70 -12.58 -2.59
N ALA A 56 -24.93 -12.33 -3.04
CA ALA A 56 -25.84 -11.35 -2.44
C ALA A 56 -26.22 -11.75 -1.00
N LYS A 57 -26.51 -13.02 -0.74
CA LYS A 57 -26.75 -13.53 0.62
C LYS A 57 -25.56 -13.26 1.53
N THR A 58 -24.35 -13.50 1.05
CA THR A 58 -23.12 -13.22 1.80
C THR A 58 -22.95 -11.73 2.07
N ALA A 59 -23.20 -10.87 1.06
CA ALA A 59 -23.13 -9.42 1.20
C ALA A 59 -24.15 -8.89 2.23
N LEU A 60 -25.39 -9.37 2.20
CA LEU A 60 -26.40 -9.05 3.21
C LEU A 60 -25.95 -9.44 4.61
N GLY A 61 -25.34 -10.62 4.75
CA GLY A 61 -24.80 -11.07 6.02
C GLY A 61 -23.77 -10.09 6.58
N LEU A 62 -22.86 -9.60 5.75
CA LEU A 62 -21.88 -8.58 6.13
C LEU A 62 -22.54 -7.25 6.46
N MET A 63 -23.52 -6.80 5.67
CA MET A 63 -24.26 -5.56 5.91
C MET A 63 -25.01 -5.58 7.25
N TYR A 64 -25.58 -6.73 7.66
CA TYR A 64 -26.18 -6.88 9.00
C TYR A 64 -25.13 -6.81 10.12
N ILE A 65 -23.94 -7.38 9.93
CA ILE A 65 -22.85 -7.31 10.92
C ILE A 65 -22.33 -5.88 11.06
N GLU A 66 -22.20 -5.16 9.94
CA GLU A 66 -21.67 -3.79 9.90
C GLU A 66 -22.71 -2.70 10.21
N GLY A 67 -24.01 -3.02 10.24
CA GLY A 67 -25.08 -2.05 10.36
C GLY A 67 -25.18 -1.10 9.16
N LYS A 68 -24.76 -1.53 7.97
CA LYS A 68 -24.79 -0.72 6.75
C LYS A 68 -26.10 -0.90 5.99
N GLY A 69 -26.89 0.17 5.89
CA GLY A 69 -28.19 0.15 5.19
C GLY A 69 -29.28 -0.66 5.89
N THR A 70 -29.04 -1.09 7.12
CA THR A 70 -29.95 -1.82 8.02
C THR A 70 -29.45 -1.68 9.45
N ASP A 71 -30.30 -1.96 10.44
CA ASP A 71 -29.87 -2.07 11.83
C ASP A 71 -28.88 -3.21 12.00
N GLN A 72 -27.87 -3.00 12.82
CA GLN A 72 -26.87 -4.02 13.10
C GLN A 72 -27.53 -5.25 13.75
N ASN A 73 -27.23 -6.43 13.20
CA ASN A 73 -27.72 -7.70 13.73
C ASN A 73 -26.72 -8.84 13.42
N ASP A 74 -25.76 -9.01 14.30
CA ASP A 74 -24.68 -9.98 14.14
C ASP A 74 -25.21 -11.41 13.97
N LYS A 75 -26.23 -11.81 14.76
CA LYS A 75 -26.82 -13.14 14.68
C LYS A 75 -27.39 -13.43 13.29
N LYS A 76 -28.20 -12.50 12.76
CA LYS A 76 -28.81 -12.64 11.44
C LYS A 76 -27.74 -12.63 10.34
N GLY A 77 -26.73 -11.76 10.47
CA GLY A 77 -25.61 -11.69 9.54
C GLY A 77 -24.83 -12.99 9.46
N ILE A 78 -24.48 -13.57 10.61
CA ILE A 78 -23.76 -14.84 10.70
C ILE A 78 -24.59 -15.99 10.12
N ASP A 79 -25.90 -16.04 10.41
CA ASP A 79 -26.79 -17.07 9.88
C ASP A 79 -26.87 -17.03 8.34
N LEU A 80 -26.94 -15.85 7.73
CA LEU A 80 -26.91 -15.68 6.27
C LEU A 80 -25.58 -16.17 5.67
N ILE A 81 -24.44 -15.76 6.27
CA ILE A 81 -23.11 -16.22 5.83
C ILE A 81 -23.01 -17.74 5.95
N LYS A 82 -23.46 -18.32 7.05
CA LYS A 82 -23.46 -19.77 7.27
C LYS A 82 -24.29 -20.51 6.22
N GLN A 83 -25.50 -20.02 5.92
CA GLN A 83 -26.35 -20.60 4.87
C GLN A 83 -25.64 -20.60 3.51
N SER A 84 -25.02 -19.47 3.12
CA SER A 84 -24.29 -19.36 1.87
C SER A 84 -23.03 -20.26 1.85
N ALA A 85 -22.30 -20.37 2.97
CA ALA A 85 -21.12 -21.22 3.09
C ALA A 85 -21.44 -22.72 2.96
N ILE A 86 -22.57 -23.16 3.54
CA ILE A 86 -23.07 -24.55 3.42
C ILE A 86 -23.45 -24.88 1.97
N GLN A 87 -23.97 -23.91 1.22
CA GLN A 87 -24.27 -24.02 -0.21
C GLN A 87 -23.03 -23.84 -1.09
N ASN A 88 -21.83 -24.00 -0.51
CA ASN A 88 -20.53 -24.03 -1.21
C ASN A 88 -20.07 -22.69 -1.83
N HIS A 89 -20.56 -21.54 -1.37
CA HIS A 89 -20.05 -20.25 -1.81
C HIS A 89 -18.69 -19.95 -1.18
N ALA A 90 -17.63 -19.82 -2.00
CA ALA A 90 -16.25 -19.72 -1.54
C ALA A 90 -16.00 -18.54 -0.59
N LYS A 91 -16.50 -17.35 -0.93
CA LYS A 91 -16.34 -16.14 -0.11
C LYS A 91 -17.04 -16.26 1.23
N ALA A 92 -18.25 -16.89 1.28
CA ALA A 92 -18.94 -17.14 2.53
C ALA A 92 -18.21 -18.15 3.42
N GLN A 93 -17.63 -19.21 2.84
CA GLN A 93 -16.79 -20.16 3.57
C GLN A 93 -15.57 -19.49 4.18
N TYR A 94 -14.94 -18.56 3.46
CA TYR A 94 -13.83 -17.75 3.99
C TYR A 94 -14.26 -16.91 5.19
N TYR A 95 -15.37 -16.16 5.08
CA TYR A 95 -15.86 -15.35 6.20
C TYR A 95 -16.25 -16.20 7.40
N LEU A 96 -16.95 -17.31 7.18
CA LEU A 96 -17.32 -18.22 8.27
C LEU A 96 -16.08 -18.81 8.97
N GLY A 97 -15.07 -19.20 8.19
CA GLY A 97 -13.78 -19.65 8.72
C GLY A 97 -13.06 -18.57 9.53
N SER A 98 -13.07 -17.33 9.04
CA SER A 98 -12.48 -16.18 9.73
C SER A 98 -13.20 -15.85 11.03
N MET A 99 -14.53 -15.98 11.07
CA MET A 99 -15.33 -15.83 12.29
C MET A 99 -14.96 -16.85 13.37
N TYR A 100 -14.80 -18.13 12.99
CA TYR A 100 -14.32 -19.15 13.92
C TYR A 100 -12.87 -18.93 14.36
N TYR A 101 -12.02 -18.38 13.49
CA TYR A 101 -10.64 -18.06 13.82
C TYR A 101 -10.52 -16.94 14.85
N LEU A 102 -11.35 -15.89 14.70
CA LEU A 102 -11.35 -14.71 15.57
C LEU A 102 -12.29 -14.84 16.78
N GLY A 103 -13.28 -15.73 16.72
CA GLY A 103 -14.35 -15.82 17.72
C GLY A 103 -15.41 -14.72 17.59
N ILE A 104 -15.68 -14.24 16.38
CA ILE A 104 -16.67 -13.18 16.12
C ILE A 104 -18.04 -13.81 15.95
N GLY A 105 -18.93 -13.57 16.93
CA GLY A 105 -20.31 -14.07 16.94
C GLY A 105 -20.45 -15.60 17.05
N VAL A 106 -19.33 -16.32 17.14
CA VAL A 106 -19.23 -17.76 17.39
C VAL A 106 -18.11 -18.04 18.37
N LYS A 107 -18.17 -19.16 19.09
CA LYS A 107 -17.05 -19.59 19.94
C LYS A 107 -15.82 -19.85 19.05
N ARG A 108 -14.68 -19.27 19.43
CA ARG A 108 -13.41 -19.48 18.72
C ARG A 108 -13.06 -20.96 18.63
N ASP A 109 -12.82 -21.44 17.40
CA ASP A 109 -12.40 -22.82 17.14
C ASP A 109 -11.50 -22.86 15.90
N LEU A 110 -10.19 -22.98 16.13
CA LEU A 110 -9.19 -22.99 15.06
C LEU A 110 -9.27 -24.22 14.14
N LYS A 111 -9.77 -25.38 14.66
CA LYS A 111 -9.95 -26.57 13.81
C LYS A 111 -11.10 -26.38 12.83
N VAL A 112 -12.23 -25.85 13.31
CA VAL A 112 -13.39 -25.51 12.46
C VAL A 112 -13.01 -24.40 11.47
N ALA A 113 -12.27 -23.37 11.93
CA ALA A 113 -11.74 -22.32 11.08
C ALA A 113 -10.92 -22.88 9.92
N HIS A 114 -9.95 -23.76 10.23
CA HIS A 114 -9.12 -24.42 9.22
C HIS A 114 -9.96 -25.21 8.19
N GLN A 115 -11.00 -25.92 8.63
CA GLN A 115 -11.85 -26.68 7.71
C GLN A 115 -12.58 -25.78 6.70
N TRP A 116 -13.16 -24.66 7.16
CA TRP A 116 -13.88 -23.73 6.30
C TRP A 116 -12.95 -22.95 5.37
N ILE A 117 -11.84 -22.43 5.91
CA ILE A 117 -10.82 -21.73 5.11
C ILE A 117 -10.25 -22.67 4.04
N LYS A 118 -9.99 -23.94 4.38
CA LYS A 118 -9.50 -24.93 3.41
C LYS A 118 -10.51 -25.24 2.29
N LYS A 119 -11.83 -25.28 2.60
CA LYS A 119 -12.87 -25.42 1.57
C LYS A 119 -12.86 -24.25 0.60
N SER A 120 -12.82 -23.02 1.11
CA SER A 120 -12.74 -21.80 0.31
C SER A 120 -11.46 -21.75 -0.54
N ALA A 121 -10.30 -22.03 0.06
CA ALA A 121 -9.00 -22.04 -0.61
C ALA A 121 -8.93 -23.05 -1.77
N LYS A 122 -9.56 -24.22 -1.61
CA LYS A 122 -9.67 -25.23 -2.68
C LYS A 122 -10.48 -24.75 -3.87
N GLN A 123 -11.40 -23.82 -3.68
CA GLN A 123 -12.19 -23.19 -4.75
C GLN A 123 -11.44 -22.02 -5.43
N GLY A 124 -10.21 -21.73 -5.02
CA GLY A 124 -9.41 -20.67 -5.63
C GLY A 124 -9.59 -19.30 -5.00
N TYR A 125 -10.32 -19.15 -3.88
CA TYR A 125 -10.45 -17.85 -3.23
C TYR A 125 -9.09 -17.42 -2.63
N ALA A 126 -8.53 -16.36 -3.18
CA ALA A 126 -7.14 -15.97 -2.94
C ALA A 126 -6.84 -15.67 -1.45
N ASP A 127 -7.74 -14.94 -0.77
CA ASP A 127 -7.55 -14.61 0.66
C ASP A 127 -7.65 -15.85 1.54
N ALA A 128 -8.49 -16.83 1.16
CA ALA A 128 -8.54 -18.09 1.87
C ALA A 128 -7.28 -18.93 1.67
N GLN A 129 -6.68 -18.90 0.49
CA GLN A 129 -5.40 -19.55 0.21
C GLN A 129 -4.27 -18.93 1.04
N TYR A 130 -4.25 -17.59 1.13
CA TYR A 130 -3.33 -16.88 1.99
C TYR A 130 -3.52 -17.25 3.47
N ASN A 131 -4.76 -17.16 4.00
CA ASN A 131 -5.02 -17.50 5.39
C ASN A 131 -4.70 -18.98 5.69
N LEU A 132 -4.96 -19.89 4.75
CA LEU A 132 -4.58 -21.29 4.89
C LEU A 132 -3.07 -21.47 4.96
N SER A 133 -2.31 -20.68 4.20
CA SER A 133 -0.85 -20.70 4.27
C SER A 133 -0.35 -20.27 5.65
N GLN A 134 -0.93 -19.20 6.21
CA GLN A 134 -0.60 -18.72 7.56
C GLN A 134 -0.95 -19.76 8.64
N MET A 135 -2.08 -20.45 8.50
CA MET A 135 -2.47 -21.52 9.43
C MET A 135 -1.47 -22.67 9.40
N TYR A 136 -0.95 -23.06 8.23
CA TYR A 136 0.12 -24.06 8.13
C TYR A 136 1.46 -23.55 8.67
N GLU A 137 1.77 -22.27 8.54
CA GLU A 137 3.00 -21.65 9.05
C GLU A 137 3.03 -21.64 10.58
N LYS A 138 1.91 -21.24 11.21
CA LYS A 138 1.79 -21.09 12.67
C LYS A 138 1.41 -22.41 13.36
N GLY A 139 0.68 -23.29 12.70
CA GLY A 139 0.08 -24.48 13.29
C GLY A 139 -1.30 -24.21 13.88
N ASP A 140 -2.02 -23.20 13.36
CA ASP A 140 -3.33 -22.79 13.87
C ASP A 140 -4.42 -23.77 13.39
N GLY A 141 -4.97 -24.58 14.31
CA GLY A 141 -6.00 -25.59 14.01
C GLY A 141 -5.54 -26.75 13.12
N VAL A 142 -4.26 -26.80 12.78
CA VAL A 142 -3.63 -27.84 11.95
C VAL A 142 -2.15 -28.00 12.36
N LYS A 143 -1.56 -29.15 12.09
CA LYS A 143 -0.12 -29.35 12.34
C LYS A 143 0.69 -28.40 11.44
N LYS A 144 1.67 -27.70 12.06
CA LYS A 144 2.62 -26.82 11.36
C LYS A 144 3.29 -27.55 10.18
N ASN A 145 3.27 -26.91 8.99
CA ASN A 145 3.84 -27.47 7.77
C ASN A 145 4.33 -26.37 6.82
N PRO A 146 5.60 -25.98 6.88
CA PRO A 146 6.17 -24.92 6.04
C PRO A 146 6.06 -25.20 4.53
N LEU A 147 6.17 -26.47 4.11
CA LEU A 147 6.05 -26.82 2.69
C LEU A 147 4.64 -26.55 2.15
N LEU A 148 3.62 -26.92 2.93
CA LEU A 148 2.24 -26.61 2.56
C LEU A 148 1.95 -25.10 2.65
N SER A 149 2.53 -24.38 3.63
CA SER A 149 2.46 -22.94 3.69
C SER A 149 2.94 -22.31 2.39
N ASN A 150 4.15 -22.58 1.96
CA ASN A 150 4.73 -22.03 0.73
C ASN A 150 3.90 -22.38 -0.52
N LYS A 151 3.41 -23.63 -0.60
CA LYS A 151 2.55 -24.05 -1.72
C LYS A 151 1.25 -23.23 -1.79
N TRP A 152 0.63 -22.94 -0.64
CA TRP A 152 -0.61 -22.14 -0.60
C TRP A 152 -0.35 -20.65 -0.82
N ARG A 153 0.81 -20.11 -0.40
CA ARG A 153 1.25 -18.73 -0.72
C ARG A 153 1.38 -18.52 -2.22
N LEU A 154 2.06 -19.45 -2.91
CA LEU A 154 2.18 -19.37 -4.37
C LEU A 154 0.81 -19.41 -5.05
N LYS A 155 -0.10 -20.29 -4.59
CA LYS A 155 -1.46 -20.33 -5.11
C LYS A 155 -2.22 -19.02 -4.85
N ALA A 156 -2.09 -18.43 -3.67
CA ALA A 156 -2.70 -17.15 -3.35
C ALA A 156 -2.23 -16.04 -4.30
N ALA A 157 -0.93 -15.94 -4.57
CA ALA A 157 -0.38 -15.00 -5.54
C ALA A 157 -0.96 -15.23 -6.95
N GLN A 158 -0.99 -16.49 -7.40
CA GLN A 158 -1.55 -16.89 -8.70
C GLN A 158 -3.05 -16.60 -8.81
N SER A 159 -3.78 -16.72 -7.72
CA SER A 159 -5.23 -16.44 -7.63
C SER A 159 -5.56 -14.97 -7.38
N GLY A 160 -4.57 -14.08 -7.35
CA GLY A 160 -4.78 -12.64 -7.30
C GLY A 160 -4.58 -11.98 -5.94
N ASN A 161 -4.11 -12.68 -4.90
CA ASN A 161 -3.82 -12.04 -3.62
C ASN A 161 -2.67 -11.02 -3.77
N SER A 162 -2.97 -9.74 -3.57
CA SER A 162 -2.03 -8.64 -3.82
C SER A 162 -0.82 -8.64 -2.88
N ASP A 163 -1.00 -9.01 -1.61
CA ASP A 163 0.09 -9.10 -0.64
C ASP A 163 1.11 -10.19 -1.03
N GLU A 164 0.62 -11.37 -1.44
CA GLU A 164 1.51 -12.46 -1.85
C GLU A 164 2.14 -12.20 -3.23
N GLN A 165 1.44 -11.49 -4.13
CA GLN A 165 2.05 -11.00 -5.38
C GLN A 165 3.19 -10.03 -5.11
N TYR A 166 2.98 -9.07 -4.18
CA TYR A 166 4.04 -8.15 -3.75
C TYR A 166 5.22 -8.90 -3.14
N ARG A 167 4.98 -9.83 -2.21
CA ARG A 167 6.05 -10.62 -1.55
C ARG A 167 6.86 -11.42 -2.56
N LEU A 168 6.19 -12.04 -3.52
CA LEU A 168 6.85 -12.81 -4.58
C LEU A 168 7.68 -11.89 -5.48
N GLY A 169 7.13 -10.75 -5.88
CA GLY A 169 7.85 -9.74 -6.66
C GLY A 169 9.06 -9.17 -5.92
N ALA A 170 8.92 -8.88 -4.62
CA ALA A 170 10.03 -8.42 -3.77
C ALA A 170 11.13 -9.49 -3.61
N ALA A 171 10.77 -10.76 -3.50
CA ALA A 171 11.74 -11.86 -3.46
C ALA A 171 12.54 -11.97 -4.75
N TYR A 172 11.89 -11.94 -5.91
CA TYR A 172 12.56 -11.92 -7.20
C TYR A 172 13.46 -10.68 -7.38
N ALA A 173 13.01 -9.51 -6.92
CA ALA A 173 13.83 -8.29 -6.97
C ALA A 173 15.10 -8.41 -6.11
N HIS A 174 15.03 -9.02 -4.92
CA HIS A 174 16.17 -9.32 -4.07
C HIS A 174 17.17 -10.24 -4.77
N ASP A 175 16.67 -11.27 -5.47
CA ASP A 175 17.49 -12.23 -6.22
C ASP A 175 17.95 -11.68 -7.59
N LYS A 176 17.61 -10.40 -7.89
CA LYS A 176 17.93 -9.68 -9.14
C LYS A 176 17.30 -10.29 -10.41
N ASP A 177 16.28 -11.13 -10.26
CA ASP A 177 15.41 -11.53 -11.37
C ASP A 177 14.36 -10.43 -11.60
N TYR A 178 14.82 -9.36 -12.24
CA TYR A 178 14.02 -8.15 -12.42
C TYR A 178 12.83 -8.34 -13.37
N GLU A 179 12.89 -9.30 -14.27
CA GLU A 179 11.76 -9.64 -15.14
C GLU A 179 10.58 -10.20 -14.33
N GLN A 180 10.82 -11.27 -13.57
CA GLN A 180 9.78 -11.86 -12.73
C GLN A 180 9.32 -10.86 -11.64
N ALA A 181 10.25 -10.10 -11.06
CA ALA A 181 9.93 -9.07 -10.09
C ALA A 181 8.94 -8.04 -10.66
N TYR A 182 9.20 -7.52 -11.85
CA TYR A 182 8.33 -6.54 -12.52
C TYR A 182 6.93 -7.09 -12.74
N GLU A 183 6.83 -8.31 -13.28
CA GLU A 183 5.54 -8.93 -13.58
C GLU A 183 4.66 -9.10 -12.31
N TRP A 184 5.25 -9.57 -11.22
CA TRP A 184 4.52 -9.77 -9.97
C TRP A 184 4.21 -8.45 -9.25
N LEU A 185 5.16 -7.50 -9.21
CA LEU A 185 4.95 -6.17 -8.64
C LEU A 185 3.86 -5.41 -9.39
N LYS A 186 3.85 -5.49 -10.73
CA LYS A 186 2.82 -4.85 -11.57
C LYS A 186 1.42 -5.40 -11.30
N LYS A 187 1.28 -6.73 -11.15
CA LYS A 187 0.00 -7.35 -10.78
C LYS A 187 -0.50 -6.84 -9.43
N SER A 188 0.38 -6.76 -8.44
CA SER A 188 0.05 -6.25 -7.11
C SER A 188 -0.25 -4.74 -7.12
N ALA A 189 0.57 -3.94 -7.81
CA ALA A 189 0.41 -2.49 -7.91
C ALA A 189 -0.90 -2.06 -8.58
N ASN A 190 -1.35 -2.83 -9.58
CA ASN A 190 -2.64 -2.62 -10.25
C ASN A 190 -3.86 -2.94 -9.36
N GLN A 191 -3.65 -3.58 -8.22
CA GLN A 191 -4.65 -3.80 -7.18
C GLN A 191 -4.50 -2.81 -6.01
N ASP A 192 -3.90 -1.65 -6.27
CA ASP A 192 -3.69 -0.57 -5.31
C ASP A 192 -2.83 -0.93 -4.08
N HIS A 193 -2.00 -1.99 -4.19
CA HIS A 193 -1.06 -2.35 -3.13
C HIS A 193 0.07 -1.31 -3.03
N ALA A 194 0.05 -0.50 -2.00
CA ALA A 194 0.88 0.69 -1.86
C ALA A 194 2.40 0.42 -1.92
N LEU A 195 2.88 -0.66 -1.30
CA LEU A 195 4.31 -1.03 -1.35
C LEU A 195 4.72 -1.54 -2.73
N ALA A 196 3.85 -2.26 -3.44
CA ALA A 196 4.12 -2.69 -4.80
C ALA A 196 4.20 -1.51 -5.76
N GLN A 197 3.32 -0.52 -5.62
CA GLN A 197 3.36 0.74 -6.37
C GLN A 197 4.66 1.49 -6.14
N TYR A 198 5.15 1.55 -4.89
CA TYR A 198 6.45 2.15 -4.58
C TYR A 198 7.60 1.41 -5.27
N GLN A 199 7.65 0.09 -5.18
CA GLN A 199 8.69 -0.71 -5.81
C GLN A 199 8.66 -0.57 -7.34
N LEU A 200 7.47 -0.54 -7.93
CA LEU A 200 7.31 -0.33 -9.36
C LEU A 200 7.81 1.06 -9.80
N ALA A 201 7.56 2.11 -9.00
CA ALA A 201 8.12 3.44 -9.22
C ALA A 201 9.67 3.41 -9.21
N VAL A 202 10.28 2.66 -8.29
CA VAL A 202 11.74 2.47 -8.23
C VAL A 202 12.26 1.75 -9.49
N PHE A 203 11.52 0.79 -10.04
CA PHE A 203 11.87 0.11 -11.30
C PHE A 203 11.94 1.11 -12.46
N PHE A 204 10.92 1.96 -12.62
CA PHE A 204 10.91 3.01 -13.64
C PHE A 204 12.00 4.07 -13.41
N GLN A 205 12.25 4.45 -12.17
CA GLN A 205 13.30 5.43 -11.84
C GLN A 205 14.70 4.93 -12.18
N ASN A 206 14.99 3.65 -11.92
CA ASN A 206 16.33 3.06 -12.06
C ASN A 206 16.54 2.38 -13.43
N GLY A 207 15.48 2.01 -14.13
CA GLY A 207 15.53 1.25 -15.37
C GLY A 207 15.86 -0.22 -15.13
N HIS A 208 15.30 -0.85 -14.10
CA HIS A 208 15.43 -2.28 -13.86
C HIS A 208 14.50 -3.06 -14.78
N TYR A 209 15.05 -3.87 -15.70
CA TYR A 209 14.33 -4.67 -16.72
C TYR A 209 13.60 -3.81 -17.78
N ILE A 210 13.07 -2.65 -17.43
CA ILE A 210 12.34 -1.72 -18.28
C ILE A 210 13.16 -0.42 -18.47
N PRO A 211 12.98 0.34 -19.56
CA PRO A 211 13.62 1.63 -19.73
C PRO A 211 13.28 2.60 -18.58
N LYS A 212 14.24 3.47 -18.27
CA LYS A 212 13.98 4.56 -17.30
C LYS A 212 12.88 5.46 -17.81
N ASP A 213 11.89 5.69 -16.95
CA ASP A 213 10.79 6.61 -17.20
C ASP A 213 10.44 7.37 -15.92
N ALA A 214 10.86 8.64 -15.87
CA ALA A 214 10.68 9.47 -14.69
C ALA A 214 9.23 9.95 -14.51
N GLU A 215 8.46 10.03 -15.60
CA GLU A 215 7.03 10.39 -15.55
C GLU A 215 6.20 9.23 -14.99
N GLU A 216 6.42 8.01 -15.49
CA GLU A 216 5.81 6.82 -14.92
C GLU A 216 6.24 6.58 -13.48
N ALA A 217 7.52 6.80 -13.12
CA ALA A 217 7.98 6.72 -11.73
C ALA A 217 7.20 7.70 -10.83
N LEU A 218 7.03 8.96 -11.25
CA LEU A 218 6.24 9.95 -10.52
C LEU A 218 4.79 9.49 -10.33
N ASN A 219 4.14 8.99 -11.38
CA ASN A 219 2.77 8.50 -11.33
C ASN A 219 2.61 7.37 -10.29
N TRP A 220 3.51 6.39 -10.30
CA TRP A 220 3.47 5.29 -9.32
C TRP A 220 3.82 5.73 -7.90
N TYR A 221 4.76 6.67 -7.71
CA TYR A 221 5.01 7.27 -6.39
C TYR A 221 3.78 8.00 -5.85
N GLN A 222 3.05 8.75 -6.70
CA GLN A 222 1.82 9.44 -6.30
C GLN A 222 0.72 8.46 -5.88
N LYS A 223 0.51 7.38 -6.63
CA LYS A 223 -0.44 6.31 -6.28
C LYS A 223 -0.08 5.66 -4.95
N SER A 224 1.18 5.28 -4.78
CA SER A 224 1.68 4.69 -3.54
C SER A 224 1.43 5.59 -2.32
N PHE A 225 1.70 6.88 -2.48
CA PHE A 225 1.49 7.86 -1.41
C PHE A 225 0.00 8.07 -1.09
N ALA A 226 -0.86 8.13 -2.11
CA ALA A 226 -2.31 8.23 -1.96
C ALA A 226 -2.91 7.00 -1.27
N ASN A 227 -2.32 5.82 -1.47
CA ASN A 227 -2.70 4.56 -0.82
C ASN A 227 -2.04 4.36 0.56
N GLY A 228 -1.52 5.45 1.18
CA GLY A 228 -1.06 5.46 2.57
C GLY A 228 0.39 5.04 2.79
N ASN A 229 1.17 4.79 1.75
CA ASN A 229 2.61 4.56 1.90
C ASN A 229 3.35 5.91 1.92
N GLU A 230 3.97 6.24 3.02
CA GLU A 230 4.72 7.50 3.16
C GLU A 230 6.16 7.44 2.60
N ALA A 231 6.68 6.25 2.28
CA ALA A 231 8.05 6.07 1.79
C ALA A 231 8.41 6.93 0.55
N PRO A 232 7.50 7.19 -0.41
CA PRO A 232 7.79 8.04 -1.55
C PRO A 232 7.93 9.54 -1.24
N ALA A 233 7.73 10.00 0.00
CA ALA A 233 7.71 11.42 0.33
C ALA A 233 8.95 12.18 -0.17
N TYR A 234 10.17 11.63 0.01
CA TYR A 234 11.39 12.26 -0.47
C TYR A 234 11.47 12.34 -1.99
N ALA A 235 11.14 11.24 -2.69
CA ALA A 235 11.13 11.22 -4.14
C ALA A 235 10.12 12.23 -4.72
N LEU A 236 8.89 12.24 -4.18
CA LEU A 236 7.86 13.20 -4.58
C LEU A 236 8.27 14.64 -4.30
N ALA A 237 8.93 14.91 -3.17
CA ALA A 237 9.46 16.23 -2.86
C ALA A 237 10.42 16.71 -3.96
N ASN A 238 11.35 15.87 -4.39
CA ASN A 238 12.31 16.18 -5.47
C ASN A 238 11.59 16.47 -6.80
N TYR A 239 10.54 15.72 -7.15
CA TYR A 239 9.77 15.98 -8.37
C TYR A 239 9.08 17.35 -8.34
N TYR A 240 8.42 17.72 -7.21
CA TYR A 240 7.79 19.04 -7.07
C TYR A 240 8.79 20.17 -6.96
N ASP A 241 9.96 19.92 -6.40
CA ASP A 241 11.05 20.89 -6.27
C ASP A 241 11.74 21.19 -7.61
N ALA A 242 11.89 20.17 -8.46
CA ALA A 242 12.48 20.31 -9.78
C ALA A 242 11.51 20.86 -10.84
N GLY A 243 10.22 20.60 -10.71
CA GLY A 243 9.18 21.02 -11.65
C GLY A 243 9.31 20.44 -13.07
N LYS A 244 10.07 19.33 -13.24
CA LYS A 244 10.39 18.80 -14.58
C LYS A 244 9.29 17.92 -15.18
N TYR A 245 8.66 17.06 -14.37
CA TYR A 245 7.60 16.12 -14.79
C TYR A 245 6.28 16.43 -14.11
N THR A 246 6.23 17.50 -13.33
CA THR A 246 5.05 18.05 -12.68
C THR A 246 5.20 19.54 -12.55
N LYS A 247 4.12 20.25 -12.24
CA LYS A 247 4.20 21.69 -11.96
C LYS A 247 5.10 21.93 -10.75
N LEU A 248 6.04 22.89 -10.87
CA LEU A 248 6.88 23.35 -9.77
C LEU A 248 6.01 23.79 -8.58
N ASP A 249 6.26 23.23 -7.41
CA ASP A 249 5.51 23.55 -6.19
C ASP A 249 6.40 23.39 -4.95
N TYR A 250 7.10 24.48 -4.61
CA TYR A 250 7.98 24.51 -3.45
C TYR A 250 7.23 24.34 -2.11
N ASN A 251 5.96 24.77 -2.02
CA ASN A 251 5.18 24.59 -0.79
C ASN A 251 4.88 23.10 -0.55
N LYS A 252 4.51 22.38 -1.60
CA LYS A 252 4.25 20.93 -1.54
C LYS A 252 5.53 20.15 -1.30
N SER A 253 6.62 20.50 -2.03
CA SER A 253 7.95 19.94 -1.84
C SER A 253 8.43 20.11 -0.39
N HIS A 254 8.31 21.32 0.17
CA HIS A 254 8.72 21.59 1.56
C HIS A 254 7.98 20.72 2.58
N LYS A 255 6.64 20.56 2.45
CA LYS A 255 5.84 19.68 3.31
C LYS A 255 6.27 18.21 3.20
N LEU A 256 6.55 17.74 1.98
CA LEU A 256 7.00 16.36 1.73
C LEU A 256 8.40 16.11 2.29
N TYR A 257 9.34 17.07 2.17
CA TYR A 257 10.63 16.96 2.85
C TYR A 257 10.50 16.92 4.37
N GLN A 258 9.60 17.72 4.97
CA GLN A 258 9.32 17.65 6.40
C GLN A 258 8.82 16.26 6.82
N GLN A 259 7.95 15.66 6.01
CA GLN A 259 7.46 14.29 6.25
C GLN A 259 8.60 13.26 6.12
N SER A 260 9.46 13.41 5.12
CA SER A 260 10.63 12.56 4.94
C SER A 260 11.64 12.66 6.10
N ILE A 261 11.81 13.85 6.69
CA ILE A 261 12.61 14.05 7.91
C ILE A 261 12.07 13.22 9.08
N LYS A 262 10.74 13.16 9.26
CA LYS A 262 10.11 12.34 10.31
C LYS A 262 10.39 10.85 10.11
N GLN A 263 10.59 10.42 8.87
CA GLN A 263 10.97 9.05 8.50
C GLN A 263 12.47 8.77 8.65
N GLY A 264 13.26 9.78 9.06
CA GLY A 264 14.70 9.64 9.28
C GLY A 264 15.58 9.95 8.07
N ASN A 265 15.04 10.50 6.98
CA ASN A 265 15.83 10.87 5.82
C ASN A 265 16.71 12.10 6.13
N LEU A 266 18.03 11.87 6.21
CA LEU A 266 18.98 12.92 6.55
C LEU A 266 19.25 13.90 5.41
N GLN A 267 19.04 13.48 4.15
CA GLN A 267 19.23 14.39 3.01
C GLN A 267 18.14 15.47 2.96
N ALA A 268 16.90 15.13 3.32
CA ALA A 268 15.78 16.06 3.37
C ALA A 268 16.02 17.27 4.30
N TYR A 269 16.88 17.13 5.33
CA TYR A 269 17.29 18.28 6.15
C TYR A 269 18.07 19.33 5.33
N LEU A 270 18.95 18.88 4.43
CA LEU A 270 19.74 19.78 3.58
C LEU A 270 18.86 20.46 2.53
N ASP A 271 17.86 19.73 2.01
CA ASP A 271 16.92 20.29 1.02
C ASP A 271 16.01 21.34 1.66
N ILE A 272 15.51 21.10 2.88
CA ILE A 272 14.78 22.11 3.66
C ILE A 272 15.66 23.32 4.00
N ALA A 273 16.93 23.09 4.36
CA ALA A 273 17.85 24.19 4.61
C ALA A 273 18.02 25.08 3.35
N ARG A 274 18.13 24.46 2.17
CA ARG A 274 18.16 25.19 0.89
C ARG A 274 16.90 26.01 0.65
N HIS A 275 15.71 25.46 0.99
CA HIS A 275 14.45 26.21 0.90
C HIS A 275 14.47 27.49 1.75
N TYR A 276 14.98 27.42 2.99
CA TYR A 276 15.14 28.59 3.85
C TYR A 276 16.27 29.54 3.39
N GLU A 277 17.31 29.02 2.75
CA GLU A 277 18.39 29.85 2.18
C GLU A 277 17.92 30.68 0.98
N LEU A 278 17.04 30.11 0.14
CA LEU A 278 16.62 30.66 -1.15
C LEU A 278 15.21 31.24 -1.17
N GLY A 279 14.44 31.06 -0.10
CA GLY A 279 13.03 31.50 -0.06
C GLY A 279 12.10 30.61 -0.91
N GLN A 280 12.42 29.34 -1.07
CA GLN A 280 11.63 28.39 -1.87
C GLN A 280 10.46 27.82 -1.05
N GLY A 281 9.24 28.33 -1.27
CA GLY A 281 8.03 27.94 -0.53
C GLY A 281 7.99 28.36 0.93
N VAL A 282 9.00 29.11 1.38
CA VAL A 282 9.12 29.69 2.74
C VAL A 282 9.89 31.02 2.64
N GLU A 283 9.73 31.89 3.63
CA GLU A 283 10.56 33.10 3.71
C GLU A 283 12.02 32.76 3.97
N VAL A 284 12.92 33.58 3.40
CA VAL A 284 14.37 33.43 3.60
C VAL A 284 14.71 33.55 5.09
N ASN A 285 15.37 32.54 5.63
CA ASN A 285 15.78 32.51 7.02
C ASN A 285 17.05 31.69 7.22
N LEU A 286 18.21 32.36 7.22
CA LEU A 286 19.51 31.72 7.32
C LEU A 286 19.71 30.99 8.65
N ASN A 287 19.15 31.51 9.75
CA ASN A 287 19.26 30.86 11.07
C ASN A 287 18.49 29.54 11.09
N LYS A 288 17.28 29.48 10.47
CA LYS A 288 16.55 28.22 10.28
C LYS A 288 17.30 27.28 9.36
N ALA A 289 17.85 27.77 8.25
CA ALA A 289 18.68 26.97 7.35
C ALA A 289 19.83 26.30 8.12
N TYR A 290 20.60 27.08 8.88
CA TYR A 290 21.65 26.54 9.76
C TYR A 290 21.13 25.51 10.73
N SER A 291 19.97 25.73 11.37
CA SER A 291 19.40 24.79 12.34
C SER A 291 19.10 23.42 11.73
N PHE A 292 18.66 23.36 10.48
CA PHE A 292 18.46 22.11 9.77
C PHE A 292 19.77 21.43 9.39
N VAL A 293 20.76 22.21 8.89
CA VAL A 293 22.08 21.67 8.53
C VAL A 293 22.79 21.06 9.74
N ILE A 294 22.82 21.78 10.89
CA ILE A 294 23.46 21.28 12.12
C ILE A 294 22.73 20.05 12.69
N ALA A 295 21.40 19.96 12.53
CA ALA A 295 20.64 18.79 12.92
C ALA A 295 21.02 17.54 12.11
N ALA A 296 21.16 17.67 10.79
CA ALA A 296 21.66 16.59 9.92
C ALA A 296 23.10 16.19 10.27
N ALA A 297 23.96 17.17 10.52
CA ALA A 297 25.37 16.96 10.88
C ALA A 297 25.50 16.17 12.20
N ARG A 298 24.72 16.52 13.21
CA ARG A 298 24.69 15.81 14.52
C ARG A 298 24.22 14.36 14.36
N LYS A 299 23.38 14.08 13.39
CA LYS A 299 22.88 12.74 13.06
C LYS A 299 23.83 11.94 12.15
N GLY A 300 24.98 12.50 11.77
CA GLY A 300 26.03 11.81 11.02
C GLY A 300 26.00 12.00 9.53
N ASN A 301 25.20 12.92 8.97
CA ASN A 301 25.25 13.22 7.54
C ASN A 301 26.56 13.93 7.19
N GLN A 302 27.43 13.29 6.39
CA GLN A 302 28.75 13.82 6.03
C GLN A 302 28.66 15.07 5.15
N ALA A 303 27.69 15.14 4.22
CA ALA A 303 27.46 16.34 3.42
C ALA A 303 27.08 17.54 4.31
N ALA A 304 26.34 17.30 5.38
CA ALA A 304 26.02 18.32 6.35
C ALA A 304 27.25 18.76 7.18
N TRP A 305 28.23 17.89 7.47
CA TRP A 305 29.46 18.29 8.15
C TRP A 305 30.22 19.34 7.35
N ARG A 306 30.37 19.14 6.02
CA ARG A 306 30.97 20.10 5.14
C ARG A 306 30.21 21.43 5.15
N LYS A 307 28.90 21.36 4.95
CA LYS A 307 28.05 22.56 4.90
C LYS A 307 28.07 23.34 6.21
N VAL A 308 28.09 22.69 7.37
CA VAL A 308 28.21 23.35 8.69
C VAL A 308 29.58 24.09 8.81
N ALA A 309 30.68 23.46 8.36
CA ALA A 309 31.98 24.07 8.40
C ALA A 309 32.01 25.36 7.52
N ASP A 310 31.46 25.30 6.32
CA ASP A 310 31.35 26.44 5.42
C ASP A 310 30.49 27.58 6.01
N LEU A 311 29.36 27.24 6.66
CA LEU A 311 28.50 28.22 7.33
C LEU A 311 29.22 28.94 8.47
N TYR A 312 30.03 28.21 9.28
CA TYR A 312 30.87 28.85 10.31
C TYR A 312 31.97 29.72 9.75
N LEU A 313 32.62 29.36 8.61
CA LEU A 313 33.65 30.16 7.97
C LEU A 313 33.09 31.44 7.34
N GLN A 314 31.84 31.42 6.91
CA GLN A 314 31.16 32.54 6.26
C GLN A 314 30.36 33.43 7.22
N GLY A 315 30.10 32.99 8.45
CA GLY A 315 29.17 33.66 9.37
C GLY A 315 27.74 33.69 8.84
N ARG A 316 27.31 32.63 8.14
CA ARG A 316 26.03 32.65 7.41
C ARG A 316 24.96 31.86 8.19
N GLY A 317 24.03 32.58 8.79
CA GLY A 317 23.01 32.03 9.65
C GLY A 317 23.51 31.52 11.01
N VAL A 318 24.78 31.82 11.32
CA VAL A 318 25.47 31.50 12.58
C VAL A 318 26.66 32.44 12.71
N ASP A 319 27.13 32.75 13.91
CA ASP A 319 28.30 33.57 14.15
C ASP A 319 29.56 32.92 13.52
N LEU A 320 30.40 33.73 12.89
CA LEU A 320 31.66 33.29 12.31
C LEU A 320 32.54 32.63 13.38
N SER A 321 33.04 31.42 13.11
CA SER A 321 33.91 30.70 14.03
C SER A 321 34.81 29.71 13.30
N VAL A 322 36.07 30.08 13.12
CA VAL A 322 37.08 29.20 12.51
C VAL A 322 37.29 27.94 13.37
N GLU A 323 37.23 28.05 14.69
CA GLU A 323 37.42 26.94 15.60
C GLU A 323 36.34 25.88 15.40
N LYS A 324 35.05 26.29 15.35
CA LYS A 324 33.94 25.36 15.11
C LYS A 324 33.97 24.77 13.70
N ALA A 325 34.43 25.55 12.70
CA ALA A 325 34.64 25.03 11.37
C ALA A 325 35.69 23.92 11.35
N LYS A 326 36.86 24.16 12.02
CA LYS A 326 37.93 23.15 12.17
C LYS A 326 37.42 21.86 12.82
N TYR A 327 36.55 21.96 13.83
CA TYR A 327 35.94 20.76 14.45
C TYR A 327 35.21 19.89 13.42
N TRP A 328 34.35 20.47 12.60
CA TRP A 328 33.60 19.73 11.58
C TRP A 328 34.46 19.22 10.43
N LEU A 329 35.43 20.03 9.96
CA LEU A 329 36.41 19.61 8.96
C LEU A 329 37.27 18.45 9.45
N LYS A 330 37.72 18.46 10.72
CA LYS A 330 38.48 17.37 11.31
C LYS A 330 37.67 16.08 11.34
N LYS A 331 36.38 16.17 11.67
CA LYS A 331 35.46 15.02 11.65
C LYS A 331 35.31 14.44 10.27
N LEU A 332 35.21 15.30 9.24
CA LEU A 332 35.11 14.93 7.85
C LEU A 332 36.44 14.34 7.32
N SER A 333 37.58 14.94 7.65
CA SER A 333 38.93 14.44 7.34
C SER A 333 39.16 13.05 7.91
N ASN A 334 38.73 12.81 9.17
CA ASN A 334 38.85 11.51 9.83
C ASN A 334 37.98 10.44 9.14
N SER A 335 36.98 10.83 8.34
CA SER A 335 36.18 9.90 7.52
C SER A 335 36.79 9.64 6.12
N GLY A 336 37.99 10.16 5.87
CA GLY A 336 38.74 9.95 4.60
C GLY A 336 38.54 11.05 3.56
N ASP A 337 37.97 12.20 3.94
CA ASP A 337 37.78 13.32 2.99
C ASP A 337 39.06 14.11 2.84
N ILE A 338 39.69 13.99 1.62
CA ILE A 338 40.98 14.64 1.29
C ILE A 338 40.83 16.16 1.27
N GLN A 339 39.76 16.70 0.66
CA GLN A 339 39.52 18.13 0.57
C GLN A 339 39.38 18.81 1.95
N ALA A 340 38.70 18.10 2.89
CA ALA A 340 38.61 18.60 4.25
C ALA A 340 39.98 18.62 4.96
N SER A 341 40.83 17.64 4.66
CA SER A 341 42.20 17.58 5.19
C SER A 341 43.09 18.73 4.65
N GLU A 342 42.95 19.06 3.37
CA GLU A 342 43.65 20.20 2.74
C GLU A 342 43.16 21.52 3.35
N LYS A 343 41.84 21.73 3.42
CA LYS A 343 41.25 22.94 3.99
C LYS A 343 41.63 23.17 5.44
N LEU A 344 41.85 22.10 6.22
CA LEU A 344 42.35 22.21 7.60
C LEU A 344 43.78 22.73 7.70
N LYS A 345 44.64 22.53 6.68
CA LYS A 345 46.02 23.03 6.66
C LYS A 345 46.06 24.51 6.32
N GLU A 346 45.03 25.00 5.63
CA GLU A 346 44.93 26.41 5.19
C GLU A 346 44.35 27.32 6.28
N LEU A 347 43.65 26.77 7.28
CA LEU A 347 43.01 27.50 8.39
C LEU A 347 43.85 27.51 9.66
#